data_35a1256d4e80e68e324ad220524c822c
#
_entry.id   35a1256d4e80e68e324ad220524c822c
#
_cell.length_a   1.000
_cell.length_b   1.000
_cell.length_c   1.000
_cell.angle_alpha   90.00
_cell.angle_beta   90.00
_cell.angle_gamma   90.00
#
_symmetry.space_group_name_H-M   'P 1'
#
loop_
_entity.id
_entity.type
_entity.pdbx_description
1 polymer ?
#
loop_
_entity_poly.entity_id
_entity_poly.type
_entity_poly.pdbx_seq_one_letter_code
_entity_poly.pdbx_strand_id
1 'polypeptide(L)'
;MAIKTFEEYLKSLRKLKPTAYMFGERIENVVDNPRIRAGINATGATYELASNEKYKDLITTISPFTKEPINRFTLPPQSIEDLVARVKINRALGGYVGTCHQRCTGLDCLCTLSIVTYDIDKKYGTHYYDRFMDFLKHVQKNDLTGNASVTDVKGDRSLSPHEQPDKDMYLRVVGQTKEGIIVRGAKVHQTGSLSSHEIIVLPTRAMGKGDEDYALAFAIPSDTEGLIHVVGRNSMDTREIEGVDCGNIRYSKYCPTLIFDEVLVPWDRVFMFREVEFAAEMVSRFSAFHRQSHGGCKSGKIDAMTGAALLMMDYSGTAKVSHHKEKVIDMIHMAETLYGCSLAASYEGKKEPSGTYFIDPILANASKIHEGKEMAEAVRLMVDIAGGYVADLPSDRDFENPEIGELLKKYLKGATGVPVEKRIKMLRLIEKMAMESADTISDIHGGGSPAAHRLTIFRESDINYKKSCAKRLAGIE
;
A
#
# COMPACT_ATOMS: atom_id res chain seq x y z
N MET A 1 5.73 1.82 -25.96
CA MET A 1 5.95 3.21 -25.55
C MET A 1 6.88 3.20 -24.36
N ALA A 2 7.68 4.24 -24.21
CA ALA A 2 8.52 4.41 -23.04
C ALA A 2 7.66 4.53 -21.75
N ILE A 3 8.29 4.33 -20.61
CA ILE A 3 7.75 4.57 -19.27
C ILE A 3 7.19 6.00 -19.21
N LYS A 4 5.98 6.14 -18.66
CA LYS A 4 5.32 7.45 -18.53
C LYS A 4 6.09 8.37 -17.59
N THR A 5 6.10 9.65 -17.93
CA THR A 5 6.41 10.73 -16.99
C THR A 5 5.23 10.97 -16.04
N PHE A 6 5.47 11.74 -14.97
CA PHE A 6 4.39 12.13 -14.04
C PHE A 6 3.25 12.87 -14.76
N GLU A 7 3.57 13.79 -15.68
CA GLU A 7 2.55 14.52 -16.43
C GLU A 7 1.75 13.63 -17.39
N GLU A 8 2.40 12.66 -18.03
CA GLU A 8 1.72 11.68 -18.89
C GLU A 8 0.80 10.76 -18.07
N TYR A 9 1.21 10.40 -16.84
CA TYR A 9 0.37 9.69 -15.90
C TYR A 9 -0.87 10.50 -15.54
N LEU A 10 -0.74 11.76 -15.14
CA LEU A 10 -1.87 12.64 -14.85
C LEU A 10 -2.79 12.81 -16.07
N LYS A 11 -2.20 13.02 -17.26
CA LYS A 11 -2.96 13.13 -18.51
C LYS A 11 -3.73 11.84 -18.80
N SER A 12 -3.17 10.66 -18.49
CA SER A 12 -3.85 9.39 -18.69
C SER A 12 -5.00 9.19 -17.70
N LEU A 13 -4.85 9.60 -16.43
CA LEU A 13 -5.93 9.55 -15.45
C LEU A 13 -7.08 10.52 -15.77
N ARG A 14 -6.80 11.72 -16.32
CA ARG A 14 -7.85 12.68 -16.72
C ARG A 14 -8.76 12.16 -17.83
N LYS A 15 -8.35 11.12 -18.56
CA LYS A 15 -9.20 10.48 -19.56
C LYS A 15 -10.27 9.60 -18.96
N LEU A 16 -10.04 9.09 -17.75
CA LEU A 16 -10.99 8.27 -17.02
C LEU A 16 -12.07 9.15 -16.38
N LYS A 17 -13.27 8.60 -16.27
CA LYS A 17 -14.45 9.29 -15.72
C LYS A 17 -15.09 8.46 -14.60
N PRO A 18 -14.34 8.15 -13.51
CA PRO A 18 -14.88 7.33 -12.44
C PRO A 18 -16.05 8.02 -11.74
N THR A 19 -17.07 7.25 -11.36
CA THR A 19 -18.12 7.73 -10.50
C THR A 19 -17.61 7.77 -9.07
N ALA A 20 -17.39 8.97 -8.53
CA ALA A 20 -16.77 9.16 -7.22
C ALA A 20 -17.57 10.14 -6.36
N TYR A 21 -17.64 9.83 -5.05
CA TYR A 21 -18.31 10.66 -4.04
C TYR A 21 -17.42 10.90 -2.84
N MET A 22 -17.51 12.10 -2.25
CA MET A 22 -16.84 12.47 -0.99
C MET A 22 -17.69 13.48 -0.23
N PHE A 23 -17.92 13.27 1.06
CA PHE A 23 -18.76 14.14 1.91
C PHE A 23 -20.19 14.35 1.37
N GLY A 24 -20.77 13.34 0.73
CA GLY A 24 -22.12 13.39 0.15
C GLY A 24 -22.18 14.06 -1.23
N GLU A 25 -21.08 14.58 -1.75
CA GLU A 25 -21.04 15.26 -3.05
C GLU A 25 -20.34 14.41 -4.11
N ARG A 26 -20.82 14.49 -5.36
CA ARG A 26 -20.17 13.90 -6.53
C ARG A 26 -18.91 14.68 -6.90
N ILE A 27 -17.84 13.97 -7.19
CA ILE A 27 -16.58 14.59 -7.62
C ILE A 27 -16.50 14.55 -9.14
N GLU A 28 -16.62 15.69 -9.78
CA GLU A 28 -16.62 15.80 -11.24
C GLU A 28 -15.22 15.70 -11.85
N ASN A 29 -14.21 16.25 -11.19
CA ASN A 29 -12.81 16.20 -11.62
C ASN A 29 -11.93 15.61 -10.52
N VAL A 30 -11.74 14.28 -10.56
CA VAL A 30 -10.98 13.55 -9.56
C VAL A 30 -9.50 13.98 -9.51
N VAL A 31 -8.87 14.15 -10.68
CA VAL A 31 -7.42 14.40 -10.77
C VAL A 31 -7.03 15.75 -10.20
N ASP A 32 -7.86 16.76 -10.37
CA ASP A 32 -7.57 18.12 -9.95
C ASP A 32 -8.34 18.53 -8.68
N ASN A 33 -9.09 17.60 -8.07
CA ASN A 33 -9.71 17.81 -6.77
C ASN A 33 -8.63 17.94 -5.68
N PRO A 34 -8.55 19.06 -4.94
CA PRO A 34 -7.47 19.32 -3.97
C PRO A 34 -7.40 18.26 -2.85
N ARG A 35 -8.55 17.67 -2.45
CA ARG A 35 -8.62 16.63 -1.41
C ARG A 35 -8.09 15.28 -1.87
N ILE A 36 -8.06 15.01 -3.17
CA ILE A 36 -7.63 13.74 -3.77
C ILE A 36 -6.23 13.87 -4.39
N ARG A 37 -5.90 15.06 -4.89
CA ARG A 37 -4.66 15.33 -5.63
C ARG A 37 -3.39 14.89 -4.89
N ALA A 38 -3.31 15.10 -3.58
CA ALA A 38 -2.15 14.68 -2.79
C ALA A 38 -1.95 13.16 -2.79
N GLY A 39 -3.03 12.36 -2.80
CA GLY A 39 -2.96 10.92 -2.96
C GLY A 39 -2.55 10.49 -4.38
N ILE A 40 -3.04 11.18 -5.40
CA ILE A 40 -2.60 10.96 -6.79
C ILE A 40 -1.11 11.29 -6.94
N ASN A 41 -0.62 12.35 -6.30
CA ASN A 41 0.80 12.71 -6.31
C ASN A 41 1.65 11.62 -5.63
N ALA A 42 1.18 10.99 -4.56
CA ALA A 42 1.89 9.91 -3.90
C ALA A 42 2.10 8.70 -4.85
N THR A 43 1.07 8.33 -5.63
CA THR A 43 1.22 7.34 -6.70
C THR A 43 2.13 7.86 -7.82
N GLY A 44 1.97 9.12 -8.19
CA GLY A 44 2.75 9.82 -9.21
C GLY A 44 4.25 9.85 -8.93
N ALA A 45 4.66 9.84 -7.65
CA ALA A 45 6.08 9.75 -7.25
C ALA A 45 6.78 8.51 -7.86
N THR A 46 6.06 7.42 -8.13
CA THR A 46 6.61 6.23 -8.80
C THR A 46 7.00 6.49 -10.27
N TYR A 47 6.38 7.46 -10.91
CA TYR A 47 6.71 7.92 -12.27
C TYR A 47 7.79 9.01 -12.24
N GLU A 48 7.75 9.92 -11.26
CA GLU A 48 8.81 10.93 -11.06
C GLU A 48 10.17 10.25 -10.84
N LEU A 49 10.23 9.27 -9.93
CA LEU A 49 11.48 8.55 -9.64
C LEU A 49 11.93 7.66 -10.80
N ALA A 50 11.03 7.16 -11.65
CA ALA A 50 11.40 6.43 -12.87
C ALA A 50 12.13 7.31 -13.90
N SER A 51 11.93 8.62 -13.84
CA SER A 51 12.61 9.61 -14.67
C SER A 51 13.81 10.28 -14.00
N ASN A 52 14.08 9.95 -12.73
CA ASN A 52 15.15 10.53 -11.94
C ASN A 52 16.42 9.68 -12.05
N GLU A 53 17.55 10.27 -12.49
CA GLU A 53 18.81 9.55 -12.72
C GLU A 53 19.30 8.74 -11.51
N LYS A 54 19.03 9.18 -10.28
CA LYS A 54 19.41 8.46 -9.05
C LYS A 54 18.63 7.16 -8.86
N TYR A 55 17.38 7.08 -9.32
CA TYR A 55 16.45 5.99 -9.03
C TYR A 55 16.01 5.20 -10.26
N LYS A 56 16.26 5.71 -11.45
CA LYS A 56 15.84 5.16 -12.73
C LYS A 56 16.15 3.66 -12.87
N ASP A 57 17.41 3.27 -12.66
CA ASP A 57 17.85 1.88 -12.80
C ASP A 57 17.21 0.95 -11.76
N LEU A 58 16.84 1.50 -10.60
CA LEU A 58 16.14 0.76 -9.57
C LEU A 58 14.66 0.55 -9.92
N ILE A 59 14.01 1.55 -10.50
CA ILE A 59 12.55 1.55 -10.74
C ILE A 59 12.20 0.97 -12.12
N THR A 60 13.12 1.00 -13.08
CA THR A 60 12.88 0.52 -14.45
C THR A 60 13.61 -0.77 -14.74
N THR A 61 13.13 -1.54 -15.73
CA THR A 61 13.76 -2.75 -16.22
C THR A 61 13.24 -3.10 -17.61
N ILE A 62 13.82 -4.13 -18.24
CA ILE A 62 13.29 -4.69 -19.49
C ILE A 62 12.34 -5.83 -19.16
N SER A 63 11.14 -5.79 -19.70
CA SER A 63 10.17 -6.87 -19.55
C SER A 63 10.63 -8.16 -20.25
N PRO A 64 10.61 -9.31 -19.58
CA PRO A 64 10.85 -10.59 -20.24
C PRO A 64 9.71 -11.00 -21.18
N PHE A 65 8.52 -10.40 -21.03
CA PHE A 65 7.31 -10.73 -21.77
C PHE A 65 7.11 -9.88 -23.03
N THR A 66 7.37 -8.55 -22.92
CA THR A 66 7.21 -7.61 -24.04
C THR A 66 8.52 -7.22 -24.71
N LYS A 67 9.67 -7.49 -24.06
CA LYS A 67 11.03 -7.08 -24.48
C LYS A 67 11.24 -5.56 -24.52
N GLU A 68 10.32 -4.81 -23.92
CA GLU A 68 10.34 -3.34 -23.84
C GLU A 68 10.73 -2.85 -22.45
N PRO A 69 11.25 -1.61 -22.31
CA PRO A 69 11.43 -0.96 -21.02
C PRO A 69 10.10 -0.79 -20.30
N ILE A 70 10.05 -1.19 -19.02
CA ILE A 70 8.86 -1.08 -18.16
C ILE A 70 9.20 -0.53 -16.79
N ASN A 71 8.19 0.02 -16.11
CA ASN A 71 8.26 0.29 -14.69
C ASN A 71 8.15 -1.03 -13.90
N ARG A 72 9.05 -1.26 -12.92
CA ARG A 72 9.06 -2.50 -12.12
C ARG A 72 7.78 -2.73 -11.32
N PHE A 73 6.97 -1.70 -11.11
CA PHE A 73 5.62 -1.87 -10.53
C PHE A 73 4.63 -2.62 -11.43
N THR A 74 5.06 -3.02 -12.63
CA THR A 74 4.27 -3.87 -13.54
C THR A 74 4.93 -5.23 -13.81
N LEU A 75 6.03 -5.58 -13.10
CA LEU A 75 6.77 -6.82 -13.31
C LEU A 75 6.52 -7.82 -12.18
N PRO A 76 5.79 -8.94 -12.39
CA PRO A 76 5.90 -10.11 -11.53
C PRO A 76 7.36 -10.58 -11.47
N PRO A 77 7.96 -10.81 -10.28
CA PRO A 77 9.39 -11.05 -10.13
C PRO A 77 9.82 -12.30 -10.90
N GLN A 78 10.92 -12.20 -11.64
CA GLN A 78 11.50 -13.29 -12.44
C GLN A 78 12.82 -13.81 -11.85
N SER A 79 13.30 -13.18 -10.78
CA SER A 79 14.52 -13.53 -10.07
C SER A 79 14.49 -13.06 -8.61
N ILE A 80 15.48 -13.49 -7.84
CA ILE A 80 15.73 -12.99 -6.47
C ILE A 80 16.05 -11.48 -6.51
N GLU A 81 16.79 -11.03 -7.52
CA GLU A 81 17.15 -9.62 -7.69
C GLU A 81 15.91 -8.75 -7.89
N ASP A 82 14.89 -9.24 -8.59
CA ASP A 82 13.61 -8.53 -8.73
C ASP A 82 12.86 -8.43 -7.39
N LEU A 83 12.88 -9.50 -6.58
CA LEU A 83 12.32 -9.49 -5.23
C LEU A 83 13.04 -8.48 -4.33
N VAL A 84 14.38 -8.45 -4.37
CA VAL A 84 15.21 -7.49 -3.62
C VAL A 84 14.96 -6.05 -4.12
N ALA A 85 14.87 -5.85 -5.44
CA ALA A 85 14.58 -4.54 -6.02
C ALA A 85 13.26 -3.97 -5.51
N ARG A 86 12.20 -4.79 -5.39
CA ARG A 86 10.90 -4.37 -4.82
C ARG A 86 11.05 -3.76 -3.44
N VAL A 87 11.81 -4.40 -2.53
CA VAL A 87 12.03 -3.91 -1.17
C VAL A 87 12.77 -2.57 -1.19
N LYS A 88 13.83 -2.47 -2.00
CA LYS A 88 14.63 -1.24 -2.16
C LYS A 88 13.81 -0.08 -2.72
N ILE A 89 13.01 -0.33 -3.76
CA ILE A 89 12.10 0.68 -4.35
C ILE A 89 11.11 1.17 -3.31
N ASN A 90 10.50 0.25 -2.56
CA ASN A 90 9.51 0.61 -1.55
C ASN A 90 10.14 1.45 -0.43
N ARG A 91 11.37 1.15 0.02
CA ARG A 91 12.09 1.98 1.01
C ARG A 91 12.36 3.38 0.46
N ALA A 92 12.87 3.48 -0.76
CA ALA A 92 13.13 4.77 -1.40
C ALA A 92 11.86 5.63 -1.51
N LEU A 93 10.74 5.03 -1.94
CA LEU A 93 9.45 5.72 -2.05
C LEU A 93 8.85 6.07 -0.69
N GLY A 94 8.93 5.18 0.32
CA GLY A 94 8.48 5.47 1.68
C GLY A 94 9.14 6.70 2.26
N GLY A 95 10.46 6.83 2.12
CA GLY A 95 11.22 8.01 2.53
C GLY A 95 10.93 9.25 1.67
N TYR A 96 10.65 9.06 0.37
CA TYR A 96 10.39 10.16 -0.55
C TYR A 96 9.03 10.83 -0.33
N VAL A 97 7.97 10.04 -0.11
CA VAL A 97 6.61 10.58 0.05
C VAL A 97 6.19 10.77 1.51
N GLY A 98 6.84 10.10 2.47
CA GLY A 98 6.50 10.14 3.91
C GLY A 98 5.15 9.50 4.26
N THR A 99 4.45 8.90 3.31
CA THR A 99 3.16 8.22 3.44
C THR A 99 3.09 7.00 2.51
N CYS A 100 1.91 6.47 2.20
CA CYS A 100 1.73 5.36 1.29
C CYS A 100 1.74 5.82 -0.17
N HIS A 101 2.66 5.29 -1.00
CA HIS A 101 2.69 5.58 -2.45
C HIS A 101 1.65 4.81 -3.28
N GLN A 102 0.87 3.93 -2.64
CA GLN A 102 -0.36 3.28 -3.15
C GLN A 102 -0.20 2.32 -4.34
N ARG A 103 0.92 2.32 -5.09
CA ARG A 103 1.10 1.52 -6.31
C ARG A 103 1.54 0.06 -6.06
N CYS A 104 2.10 -0.24 -4.89
CA CYS A 104 2.60 -1.59 -4.58
C CYS A 104 1.51 -2.66 -4.63
N THR A 105 0.28 -2.32 -4.22
CA THR A 105 -0.83 -3.27 -4.13
C THR A 105 -1.21 -3.86 -5.49
N GLY A 106 -1.20 -3.05 -6.55
CA GLY A 106 -1.43 -3.53 -7.92
C GLY A 106 -0.39 -4.54 -8.37
N LEU A 107 0.90 -4.26 -8.09
CA LEU A 107 1.97 -5.22 -8.37
C LEU A 107 1.78 -6.51 -7.58
N ASP A 108 1.38 -6.44 -6.30
CA ASP A 108 1.15 -7.62 -5.47
C ASP A 108 0.03 -8.51 -6.05
N CYS A 109 -1.01 -7.90 -6.64
CA CYS A 109 -2.04 -8.62 -7.41
C CYS A 109 -1.47 -9.28 -8.67
N LEU A 110 -0.67 -8.55 -9.46
CA LEU A 110 -0.06 -9.11 -10.68
C LEU A 110 0.84 -10.31 -10.35
N CYS A 111 1.62 -10.23 -9.27
CA CYS A 111 2.45 -11.34 -8.80
C CYS A 111 1.59 -12.56 -8.41
N THR A 112 0.51 -12.33 -7.69
CA THR A 112 -0.41 -13.37 -7.23
C THR A 112 -1.11 -14.06 -8.40
N LEU A 113 -1.69 -13.27 -9.30
CA LEU A 113 -2.37 -13.79 -10.50
C LEU A 113 -1.41 -14.59 -11.38
N SER A 114 -0.16 -14.17 -11.54
CA SER A 114 0.85 -14.89 -12.31
C SER A 114 1.14 -16.30 -11.79
N ILE A 115 0.93 -16.56 -10.51
CA ILE A 115 1.11 -17.88 -9.89
C ILE A 115 -0.20 -18.66 -9.94
N VAL A 116 -1.24 -18.10 -9.35
CA VAL A 116 -2.47 -18.84 -9.05
C VAL A 116 -3.27 -19.17 -10.31
N THR A 117 -3.31 -18.28 -11.32
CA THR A 117 -4.00 -18.58 -12.58
C THR A 117 -3.32 -19.74 -13.34
N TYR A 118 -1.99 -19.83 -13.27
CA TYR A 118 -1.25 -20.97 -13.82
C TYR A 118 -1.62 -22.29 -13.13
N ASP A 119 -1.74 -22.28 -11.80
CA ASP A 119 -2.06 -23.47 -11.02
C ASP A 119 -3.53 -23.90 -11.25
N ILE A 120 -4.46 -22.96 -11.40
CA ILE A 120 -5.86 -23.25 -11.77
C ILE A 120 -5.92 -23.91 -13.16
N ASP A 121 -5.25 -23.34 -14.16
CA ASP A 121 -5.23 -23.90 -15.53
C ASP A 121 -4.65 -25.30 -15.55
N LYS A 122 -3.59 -25.56 -14.78
CA LYS A 122 -3.00 -26.90 -14.66
C LYS A 122 -3.97 -27.93 -14.06
N LYS A 123 -4.82 -27.49 -13.13
CA LYS A 123 -5.78 -28.38 -12.46
C LYS A 123 -7.03 -28.62 -13.28
N TYR A 124 -7.56 -27.57 -13.91
CA TYR A 124 -8.88 -27.59 -14.54
C TYR A 124 -8.88 -27.47 -16.06
N GLY A 125 -7.74 -27.21 -16.68
CA GLY A 125 -7.65 -26.99 -18.14
C GLY A 125 -8.36 -25.71 -18.58
N THR A 126 -8.44 -24.71 -17.72
CA THR A 126 -8.97 -23.37 -18.04
C THR A 126 -7.92 -22.56 -18.82
N HIS A 127 -8.24 -21.30 -19.17
CA HIS A 127 -7.35 -20.39 -19.88
C HIS A 127 -7.18 -19.06 -19.12
N TYR A 128 -7.18 -19.09 -17.79
CA TYR A 128 -7.04 -17.89 -16.97
C TYR A 128 -5.64 -17.30 -17.02
N TYR A 129 -4.62 -18.15 -17.11
CA TYR A 129 -3.23 -17.70 -17.25
C TYR A 129 -3.00 -16.94 -18.56
N ASP A 130 -3.53 -17.44 -19.66
CA ASP A 130 -3.43 -16.77 -20.95
C ASP A 130 -4.09 -15.39 -20.93
N ARG A 131 -5.33 -15.30 -20.39
CA ARG A 131 -6.04 -14.03 -20.18
C ARG A 131 -5.26 -13.06 -19.30
N PHE A 132 -4.71 -13.57 -18.19
CA PHE A 132 -3.87 -12.78 -17.30
C PHE A 132 -2.62 -12.28 -18.02
N MET A 133 -1.93 -13.11 -18.82
CA MET A 133 -0.73 -12.70 -19.55
C MET A 133 -1.03 -11.61 -20.59
N ASP A 134 -2.17 -11.65 -21.24
CA ASP A 134 -2.59 -10.59 -22.16
C ASP A 134 -2.92 -9.29 -21.40
N PHE A 135 -3.58 -9.39 -20.26
CA PHE A 135 -3.79 -8.26 -19.37
C PHE A 135 -2.46 -7.68 -18.84
N LEU A 136 -1.52 -8.51 -18.41
CA LEU A 136 -0.19 -8.09 -17.96
C LEU A 136 0.57 -7.32 -19.05
N LYS A 137 0.58 -7.84 -20.28
CA LYS A 137 1.19 -7.15 -21.44
C LYS A 137 0.51 -5.80 -21.71
N HIS A 138 -0.82 -5.74 -21.60
CA HIS A 138 -1.56 -4.48 -21.71
C HIS A 138 -1.14 -3.47 -20.63
N VAL A 139 -1.06 -3.88 -19.36
CA VAL A 139 -0.59 -3.06 -18.24
C VAL A 139 0.83 -2.56 -18.48
N GLN A 140 1.75 -3.43 -18.90
CA GLN A 140 3.14 -3.09 -19.17
C GLN A 140 3.30 -2.12 -20.36
N LYS A 141 2.65 -2.41 -21.48
CA LYS A 141 2.69 -1.58 -22.69
C LYS A 141 2.21 -0.16 -22.47
N ASN A 142 1.25 0.01 -21.56
CA ASN A 142 0.61 1.30 -21.28
C ASN A 142 1.07 1.92 -19.97
N ASP A 143 2.05 1.31 -19.27
CA ASP A 143 2.52 1.72 -17.92
C ASP A 143 1.34 2.11 -17.01
N LEU A 144 0.41 1.18 -16.80
CA LEU A 144 -0.79 1.40 -16.02
C LEU A 144 -0.53 1.15 -14.53
N THR A 145 -1.30 1.84 -13.69
CA THR A 145 -1.36 1.59 -12.25
C THR A 145 -2.60 0.76 -11.94
N GLY A 146 -2.44 -0.31 -11.17
CA GLY A 146 -3.54 -1.12 -10.64
C GLY A 146 -3.79 -0.84 -9.16
N ASN A 147 -5.04 -0.93 -8.75
CA ASN A 147 -5.47 -1.01 -7.36
C ASN A 147 -5.80 -2.46 -7.00
N ALA A 148 -5.48 -2.88 -5.77
CA ALA A 148 -5.85 -4.21 -5.26
C ALA A 148 -7.16 -4.16 -4.48
N SER A 149 -8.24 -4.64 -5.05
CA SER A 149 -9.56 -4.73 -4.43
C SER A 149 -9.78 -6.12 -3.83
N VAL A 150 -9.25 -6.33 -2.61
CA VAL A 150 -9.26 -7.63 -1.93
C VAL A 150 -10.29 -7.69 -0.81
N THR A 151 -10.32 -6.69 0.08
CA THR A 151 -11.09 -6.77 1.33
C THR A 151 -12.58 -6.48 1.12
N ASP A 152 -13.43 -7.50 1.36
CA ASP A 152 -14.89 -7.34 1.42
C ASP A 152 -15.36 -6.64 2.70
N VAL A 153 -16.60 -6.13 2.72
CA VAL A 153 -17.23 -5.49 3.90
C VAL A 153 -17.35 -6.47 5.08
N LYS A 154 -17.58 -7.76 4.82
CA LYS A 154 -17.57 -8.90 5.73
C LYS A 154 -18.83 -9.14 6.56
N GLY A 155 -19.73 -8.18 6.74
CA GLY A 155 -20.97 -8.37 7.50
C GLY A 155 -20.76 -9.06 8.85
N ASP A 156 -21.54 -10.10 9.15
CA ASP A 156 -21.34 -10.97 10.31
C ASP A 156 -20.14 -11.89 10.08
N ARG A 157 -19.08 -11.69 10.85
CA ARG A 157 -17.79 -12.38 10.67
C ARG A 157 -17.80 -13.84 11.15
N SER A 158 -18.85 -14.27 11.83
CA SER A 158 -19.06 -15.69 12.23
C SER A 158 -19.59 -16.54 11.08
N LEU A 159 -20.16 -15.92 10.05
CA LEU A 159 -20.80 -16.56 8.90
C LEU A 159 -19.85 -16.60 7.69
N SER A 160 -20.05 -17.60 6.82
CA SER A 160 -19.45 -17.64 5.49
C SER A 160 -20.15 -16.67 4.53
N PRO A 161 -19.56 -16.33 3.36
CA PRO A 161 -20.17 -15.41 2.41
C PRO A 161 -21.60 -15.78 2.01
N HIS A 162 -21.88 -17.06 1.70
CA HIS A 162 -23.20 -17.50 1.27
C HIS A 162 -24.24 -17.56 2.41
N GLU A 163 -23.79 -17.55 3.68
CA GLU A 163 -24.67 -17.57 4.86
C GLU A 163 -25.10 -16.18 5.32
N GLN A 164 -24.47 -15.10 4.79
CA GLN A 164 -24.82 -13.74 5.18
C GLN A 164 -26.31 -13.45 4.94
N PRO A 165 -27.00 -12.75 5.87
CA PRO A 165 -28.38 -12.34 5.69
C PRO A 165 -28.60 -11.53 4.40
N ASP A 166 -27.69 -10.62 4.11
CA ASP A 166 -27.59 -9.93 2.83
C ASP A 166 -26.46 -10.58 2.00
N LYS A 167 -26.83 -11.19 0.88
CA LYS A 167 -25.89 -11.88 -0.01
C LYS A 167 -24.85 -10.96 -0.64
N ASP A 168 -25.13 -9.66 -0.72
CA ASP A 168 -24.26 -8.66 -1.35
C ASP A 168 -23.20 -8.07 -0.37
N MET A 169 -23.15 -8.58 0.90
CA MET A 169 -22.10 -8.23 1.86
C MET A 169 -20.70 -8.63 1.40
N TYR A 170 -20.58 -9.63 0.55
CA TYR A 170 -19.37 -9.98 -0.17
C TYR A 170 -19.62 -9.81 -1.66
N LEU A 171 -18.59 -9.37 -2.39
CA LEU A 171 -18.69 -9.24 -3.84
C LEU A 171 -18.94 -10.61 -4.46
N ARG A 172 -19.99 -10.72 -5.26
CA ARG A 172 -20.43 -11.97 -5.89
C ARG A 172 -20.90 -11.81 -7.31
N VAL A 173 -20.99 -12.91 -8.04
CA VAL A 173 -21.69 -13.00 -9.31
C VAL A 173 -23.20 -12.98 -9.07
N VAL A 174 -23.92 -12.12 -9.80
CA VAL A 174 -25.37 -12.05 -9.80
C VAL A 174 -25.98 -12.43 -11.15
N GLY A 175 -25.15 -12.50 -12.19
CA GLY A 175 -25.58 -12.89 -13.53
C GLY A 175 -24.40 -13.31 -14.42
N GLN A 176 -24.73 -13.98 -15.52
CA GLN A 176 -23.77 -14.42 -16.54
C GLN A 176 -24.38 -14.20 -17.91
N THR A 177 -23.56 -13.63 -18.81
CA THR A 177 -23.95 -13.36 -20.21
C THR A 177 -22.92 -13.95 -21.18
N LYS A 178 -23.17 -13.82 -22.48
CA LYS A 178 -22.16 -14.19 -23.50
C LYS A 178 -20.93 -13.29 -23.45
N GLU A 179 -21.06 -12.06 -22.97
CA GLU A 179 -20.03 -11.03 -22.92
C GLU A 179 -19.16 -11.14 -21.66
N GLY A 180 -19.72 -11.63 -20.54
CA GLY A 180 -19.03 -11.68 -19.27
C GLY A 180 -19.92 -12.09 -18.10
N ILE A 181 -19.41 -11.81 -16.89
CA ILE A 181 -20.14 -11.98 -15.63
C ILE A 181 -20.64 -10.61 -15.13
N ILE A 182 -21.78 -10.62 -14.44
CA ILE A 182 -22.32 -9.44 -13.75
C ILE A 182 -22.04 -9.61 -12.27
N VAL A 183 -21.40 -8.63 -11.64
CA VAL A 183 -21.01 -8.69 -10.22
C VAL A 183 -21.70 -7.58 -9.41
N ARG A 184 -22.04 -7.89 -8.16
CA ARG A 184 -22.60 -6.96 -7.18
C ARG A 184 -21.99 -7.17 -5.81
N GLY A 185 -21.87 -6.08 -5.02
CA GLY A 185 -21.32 -6.07 -3.68
C GLY A 185 -20.38 -4.92 -3.44
N ALA A 186 -19.52 -5.02 -2.42
CA ALA A 186 -18.59 -3.93 -2.10
C ALA A 186 -17.23 -4.43 -1.63
N LYS A 187 -16.19 -3.62 -1.90
CA LYS A 187 -14.84 -3.79 -1.39
C LYS A 187 -14.43 -2.55 -0.59
N VAL A 188 -13.84 -2.73 0.60
CA VAL A 188 -13.42 -1.65 1.50
C VAL A 188 -11.90 -1.52 1.58
N HIS A 189 -11.42 -0.36 2.04
CA HIS A 189 -9.99 -0.06 2.17
C HIS A 189 -9.25 -0.07 0.83
N GLN A 190 -9.87 0.45 -0.22
CA GLN A 190 -9.32 0.41 -1.58
C GLN A 190 -8.34 1.57 -1.83
N THR A 191 -7.21 1.52 -1.12
CA THR A 191 -6.17 2.55 -1.14
C THR A 191 -5.74 2.84 -2.58
N GLY A 192 -5.87 4.10 -3.01
CA GLY A 192 -5.42 4.55 -4.31
C GLY A 192 -6.30 4.13 -5.50
N SER A 193 -7.55 3.72 -5.30
CA SER A 193 -8.42 3.32 -6.41
C SER A 193 -8.62 4.43 -7.45
N LEU A 194 -8.75 5.70 -7.01
CA LEU A 194 -8.84 6.87 -7.90
C LEU A 194 -7.49 7.35 -8.46
N SER A 195 -6.36 6.77 -8.01
CA SER A 195 -5.02 6.97 -8.57
C SER A 195 -4.65 5.85 -9.55
N SER A 196 -5.56 4.91 -9.80
CA SER A 196 -5.32 3.70 -10.59
C SER A 196 -6.14 3.70 -11.87
N HIS A 197 -5.57 3.10 -12.91
CA HIS A 197 -6.25 2.87 -14.18
C HIS A 197 -7.13 1.62 -14.12
N GLU A 198 -6.65 0.59 -13.41
CA GLU A 198 -7.28 -0.72 -13.32
C GLU A 198 -7.60 -1.05 -11.86
N ILE A 199 -8.77 -1.63 -11.63
CA ILE A 199 -9.20 -2.21 -10.36
C ILE A 199 -9.07 -3.73 -10.48
N ILE A 200 -8.12 -4.31 -9.73
CA ILE A 200 -7.85 -5.74 -9.74
C ILE A 200 -8.50 -6.36 -8.50
N VAL A 201 -9.49 -7.19 -8.72
CA VAL A 201 -10.28 -7.83 -7.66
C VAL A 201 -9.76 -9.22 -7.36
N LEU A 202 -9.56 -9.51 -6.06
CA LEU A 202 -9.22 -10.84 -5.55
C LEU A 202 -10.17 -11.21 -4.39
N PRO A 203 -10.33 -12.52 -4.05
CA PRO A 203 -11.09 -12.93 -2.88
C PRO A 203 -10.42 -12.48 -1.57
N THR A 204 -11.21 -12.26 -0.52
CA THR A 204 -10.73 -11.76 0.78
C THR A 204 -10.33 -12.86 1.77
N ARG A 205 -10.78 -14.11 1.56
CA ARG A 205 -10.64 -15.23 2.52
C ARG A 205 -10.71 -16.58 1.82
N ALA A 206 -10.38 -17.64 2.57
CA ALA A 206 -10.73 -19.00 2.19
C ALA A 206 -12.25 -19.15 2.03
N MET A 207 -12.66 -19.91 1.04
CA MET A 207 -14.04 -20.18 0.67
C MET A 207 -14.28 -21.69 0.61
N GLY A 208 -15.54 -22.10 0.73
CA GLY A 208 -15.95 -23.49 0.71
C GLY A 208 -17.19 -23.72 -0.15
N LYS A 209 -17.77 -24.92 -0.02
CA LYS A 209 -19.02 -25.27 -0.71
C LYS A 209 -20.13 -24.29 -0.35
N GLY A 210 -20.79 -23.75 -1.35
CA GLY A 210 -21.82 -22.71 -1.23
C GLY A 210 -21.30 -21.31 -1.51
N ASP A 211 -19.97 -21.09 -1.49
CA ASP A 211 -19.35 -19.78 -1.76
C ASP A 211 -18.90 -19.61 -3.22
N GLU A 212 -19.33 -20.48 -4.16
CA GLU A 212 -18.85 -20.50 -5.55
C GLU A 212 -19.02 -19.14 -6.25
N ASP A 213 -20.14 -18.46 -6.04
CA ASP A 213 -20.39 -17.15 -6.67
C ASP A 213 -19.54 -16.01 -6.09
N TYR A 214 -18.83 -16.24 -4.98
CA TYR A 214 -17.91 -15.30 -4.33
C TYR A 214 -16.44 -15.55 -4.65
N ALA A 215 -16.12 -16.72 -5.21
CA ALA A 215 -14.75 -17.10 -5.58
C ALA A 215 -14.38 -16.48 -6.94
N LEU A 216 -13.96 -15.21 -6.91
CA LEU A 216 -13.74 -14.39 -8.09
C LEU A 216 -12.37 -13.70 -8.09
N ALA A 217 -11.72 -13.69 -9.27
CA ALA A 217 -10.61 -12.78 -9.56
C ALA A 217 -10.77 -12.19 -10.95
N PHE A 218 -10.66 -10.86 -11.07
CA PHE A 218 -10.83 -10.15 -12.34
C PHE A 218 -10.18 -8.76 -12.31
N ALA A 219 -10.11 -8.09 -13.46
CA ALA A 219 -9.69 -6.69 -13.55
C ALA A 219 -10.62 -5.89 -14.46
N ILE A 220 -10.93 -4.65 -14.05
CA ILE A 220 -11.74 -3.71 -14.82
C ILE A 220 -11.13 -2.30 -14.76
N PRO A 221 -11.35 -1.43 -15.76
CA PRO A 221 -11.04 -0.01 -15.68
C PRO A 221 -11.68 0.66 -14.47
N SER A 222 -11.00 1.64 -13.87
CA SER A 222 -11.50 2.32 -12.66
C SER A 222 -12.75 3.18 -12.90
N ASP A 223 -13.09 3.43 -14.15
CA ASP A 223 -14.29 4.17 -14.60
C ASP A 223 -15.36 3.28 -15.23
N THR A 224 -15.32 1.97 -14.99
CA THR A 224 -16.32 1.02 -15.48
C THR A 224 -17.72 1.42 -14.98
N GLU A 225 -18.72 1.33 -15.86
CA GLU A 225 -20.11 1.59 -15.53
C GLU A 225 -20.61 0.70 -14.39
N GLY A 226 -21.34 1.27 -13.42
CA GLY A 226 -21.77 0.58 -12.21
C GLY A 226 -20.74 0.53 -11.08
N LEU A 227 -19.48 0.92 -11.32
CA LEU A 227 -18.46 1.02 -10.27
C LEU A 227 -18.50 2.40 -9.62
N ILE A 228 -18.72 2.45 -8.30
CA ILE A 228 -18.82 3.68 -7.51
C ILE A 228 -17.70 3.72 -6.47
N HIS A 229 -16.96 4.83 -6.42
CA HIS A 229 -15.91 5.09 -5.43
C HIS A 229 -16.44 6.04 -4.36
N VAL A 230 -16.53 5.59 -3.11
CA VAL A 230 -16.90 6.44 -1.98
C VAL A 230 -15.66 6.73 -1.17
N VAL A 231 -15.15 7.96 -1.26
CA VAL A 231 -13.92 8.37 -0.59
C VAL A 231 -14.22 8.65 0.88
N GLY A 232 -13.55 7.93 1.77
CA GLY A 232 -13.60 8.17 3.21
C GLY A 232 -12.85 9.45 3.59
N ARG A 233 -12.93 9.83 4.88
CA ARG A 233 -12.09 10.90 5.42
C ARG A 233 -10.62 10.56 5.19
N ASN A 234 -9.90 11.48 4.60
CA ASN A 234 -8.47 11.38 4.42
C ASN A 234 -7.72 12.30 5.40
N SER A 235 -6.41 12.28 5.33
CA SER A 235 -5.54 13.09 6.17
C SER A 235 -5.46 14.57 5.76
N MET A 236 -6.08 14.96 4.64
CA MET A 236 -6.15 16.36 4.20
C MET A 236 -7.32 17.06 4.89
N ASP A 237 -7.04 17.93 5.82
CA ASP A 237 -8.06 18.80 6.42
C ASP A 237 -8.30 20.09 5.58
N THR A 238 -9.27 20.90 6.00
CA THR A 238 -9.63 22.11 5.27
C THR A 238 -8.53 23.16 5.26
N ARG A 239 -7.73 23.26 6.31
CA ARG A 239 -6.62 24.21 6.44
C ARG A 239 -5.51 23.88 5.43
N GLU A 240 -5.13 22.60 5.32
CA GLU A 240 -4.14 22.16 4.34
C GLU A 240 -4.60 22.38 2.89
N ILE A 241 -5.90 22.24 2.60
CA ILE A 241 -6.47 22.53 1.28
C ILE A 241 -6.35 24.02 0.93
N GLU A 242 -6.52 24.87 1.92
CA GLU A 242 -6.37 26.33 1.79
C GLU A 242 -4.89 26.78 1.75
N GLY A 243 -3.95 25.84 1.88
CA GLY A 243 -2.52 26.14 1.91
C GLY A 243 -2.03 26.69 3.27
N VAL A 244 -2.83 26.52 4.32
CA VAL A 244 -2.55 26.97 5.68
C VAL A 244 -2.20 25.78 6.55
N ASP A 245 -1.27 25.95 7.48
CA ASP A 245 -0.86 24.92 8.46
C ASP A 245 -0.38 23.61 7.82
N CYS A 246 0.29 23.70 6.69
CA CYS A 246 0.67 22.53 5.89
C CYS A 246 1.88 21.79 6.46
N GLY A 247 1.71 20.49 6.79
CA GLY A 247 2.81 19.59 7.10
C GLY A 247 3.38 18.93 5.83
N ASN A 248 2.60 18.09 5.18
CA ASN A 248 2.94 17.46 3.91
C ASN A 248 1.78 17.65 2.91
N ILE A 249 1.74 18.79 2.26
CA ILE A 249 0.67 19.12 1.31
C ILE A 249 0.80 18.34 0.00
N ARG A 250 2.00 17.90 -0.38
CA ARG A 250 2.25 17.27 -1.67
C ARG A 250 1.75 15.85 -1.73
N TYR A 251 1.86 15.11 -0.63
CA TYR A 251 1.58 13.68 -0.58
C TYR A 251 0.63 13.33 0.56
N SER A 252 -0.36 12.51 0.26
CA SER A 252 -1.34 12.01 1.22
C SER A 252 -1.84 10.64 0.79
N LYS A 253 -2.69 10.04 1.62
CA LYS A 253 -3.31 8.75 1.39
C LYS A 253 -4.83 8.87 1.50
N TYR A 254 -5.55 8.16 0.66
CA TYR A 254 -6.99 7.96 0.77
C TYR A 254 -7.37 6.50 0.50
N CYS A 255 -8.46 6.06 1.12
CA CYS A 255 -8.91 4.67 1.05
C CYS A 255 -10.42 4.62 0.77
N PRO A 256 -10.86 4.63 -0.50
CA PRO A 256 -12.27 4.52 -0.84
C PRO A 256 -12.87 3.16 -0.48
N THR A 257 -14.18 3.14 -0.35
CA THR A 257 -15.03 1.96 -0.52
C THR A 257 -15.44 1.90 -1.98
N LEU A 258 -15.32 0.73 -2.60
CA LEU A 258 -15.84 0.46 -3.94
C LEU A 258 -17.16 -0.28 -3.83
N ILE A 259 -18.18 0.23 -4.49
CA ILE A 259 -19.49 -0.41 -4.64
C ILE A 259 -19.61 -0.86 -6.10
N PHE A 260 -19.94 -2.12 -6.29
CA PHE A 260 -20.20 -2.74 -7.59
C PHE A 260 -21.71 -2.91 -7.70
N ASP A 261 -22.35 -2.10 -8.54
CA ASP A 261 -23.78 -2.14 -8.78
C ASP A 261 -24.05 -2.69 -10.19
N GLU A 262 -24.22 -4.01 -10.26
CA GLU A 262 -24.40 -4.77 -11.51
C GLU A 262 -23.32 -4.53 -12.57
N VAL A 263 -22.06 -4.52 -12.14
CA VAL A 263 -20.91 -4.28 -13.02
C VAL A 263 -20.68 -5.47 -13.95
N LEU A 264 -20.65 -5.21 -15.26
CA LEU A 264 -20.26 -6.21 -16.27
C LEU A 264 -18.72 -6.34 -16.30
N VAL A 265 -18.25 -7.57 -16.10
CA VAL A 265 -16.83 -7.96 -16.24
C VAL A 265 -16.68 -8.85 -17.47
N PRO A 266 -16.01 -8.39 -18.54
CA PRO A 266 -15.80 -9.20 -19.75
C PRO A 266 -15.00 -10.49 -19.47
N TRP A 267 -15.27 -11.56 -20.22
CA TRP A 267 -14.64 -12.87 -20.00
C TRP A 267 -13.11 -12.86 -20.12
N ASP A 268 -12.56 -12.02 -20.98
CA ASP A 268 -11.11 -11.85 -21.15
C ASP A 268 -10.44 -11.14 -19.95
N ARG A 269 -11.24 -10.56 -19.07
CA ARG A 269 -10.81 -9.91 -17.82
C ARG A 269 -11.08 -10.75 -16.56
N VAL A 270 -11.64 -11.96 -16.70
CA VAL A 270 -11.89 -12.90 -15.61
C VAL A 270 -10.74 -13.88 -15.49
N PHE A 271 -10.11 -13.94 -14.29
CA PHE A 271 -8.92 -14.71 -13.97
C PHE A 271 -9.17 -15.85 -12.97
N MET A 272 -10.34 -15.91 -12.34
CA MET A 272 -10.86 -17.02 -11.55
C MET A 272 -12.39 -16.87 -11.45
N PHE A 273 -13.10 -17.98 -11.63
CA PHE A 273 -14.56 -17.98 -11.58
C PHE A 273 -15.08 -19.29 -11.00
N ARG A 274 -15.43 -19.27 -9.69
CA ARG A 274 -16.02 -20.36 -8.92
C ARG A 274 -15.06 -21.43 -8.38
N GLU A 275 -13.75 -21.35 -8.62
CA GLU A 275 -12.78 -22.28 -8.07
C GLU A 275 -12.49 -21.96 -6.59
N VAL A 276 -13.42 -22.34 -5.68
CA VAL A 276 -13.43 -21.98 -4.25
C VAL A 276 -12.15 -22.38 -3.51
N GLU A 277 -11.53 -23.51 -3.87
CA GLU A 277 -10.32 -24.01 -3.22
C GLU A 277 -9.08 -23.13 -3.48
N PHE A 278 -9.07 -22.33 -4.57
CA PHE A 278 -7.99 -21.39 -4.85
C PHE A 278 -8.16 -20.03 -4.17
N ALA A 279 -9.33 -19.76 -3.56
CA ALA A 279 -9.55 -18.49 -2.85
C ALA A 279 -8.57 -18.30 -1.68
N ALA A 280 -8.28 -19.36 -0.92
CA ALA A 280 -7.30 -19.34 0.17
C ALA A 280 -5.88 -19.06 -0.31
N GLU A 281 -5.47 -19.68 -1.41
CA GLU A 281 -4.16 -19.49 -2.00
C GLU A 281 -4.02 -18.07 -2.56
N MET A 282 -5.02 -17.58 -3.29
CA MET A 282 -5.06 -16.23 -3.85
C MET A 282 -4.81 -15.16 -2.77
N VAL A 283 -5.57 -15.20 -1.67
CA VAL A 283 -5.40 -14.22 -0.58
C VAL A 283 -4.09 -14.41 0.19
N SER A 284 -3.60 -15.64 0.31
CA SER A 284 -2.36 -15.95 1.02
C SER A 284 -1.13 -15.43 0.25
N ARG A 285 -1.06 -15.69 -1.07
CA ARG A 285 0.00 -15.20 -1.96
C ARG A 285 0.02 -13.67 -2.02
N PHE A 286 -1.15 -13.05 -2.23
CA PHE A 286 -1.27 -11.59 -2.21
C PHE A 286 -0.78 -11.00 -0.88
N SER A 287 -1.24 -11.55 0.23
CA SER A 287 -0.89 -11.05 1.56
C SER A 287 0.61 -11.15 1.83
N ALA A 288 1.27 -12.24 1.40
CA ALA A 288 2.69 -12.43 1.59
C ALA A 288 3.50 -11.37 0.81
N PHE A 289 3.21 -11.17 -0.48
CA PHE A 289 3.85 -10.13 -1.29
C PHE A 289 3.62 -8.73 -0.70
N HIS A 290 2.40 -8.45 -0.25
CA HIS A 290 2.07 -7.14 0.30
C HIS A 290 2.80 -6.88 1.63
N ARG A 291 2.97 -7.88 2.49
CA ARG A 291 3.73 -7.78 3.75
C ARG A 291 5.22 -7.57 3.52
N GLN A 292 5.79 -8.19 2.47
CA GLN A 292 7.15 -7.89 2.03
C GLN A 292 7.29 -6.42 1.58
N SER A 293 6.34 -5.92 0.77
CA SER A 293 6.33 -4.52 0.32
C SER A 293 6.26 -3.54 1.49
N HIS A 294 5.49 -3.88 2.53
CA HIS A 294 5.39 -3.09 3.76
C HIS A 294 6.74 -2.92 4.46
N GLY A 295 7.54 -3.97 4.62
CA GLY A 295 8.84 -3.84 5.28
C GLY A 295 9.79 -2.88 4.57
N GLY A 296 9.67 -2.74 3.24
CA GLY A 296 10.35 -1.69 2.49
C GLY A 296 9.73 -0.30 2.74
N CYS A 297 8.45 -0.09 2.41
CA CYS A 297 7.86 1.25 2.47
C CYS A 297 7.79 1.82 3.89
N LYS A 298 7.61 0.97 4.92
CA LYS A 298 7.55 1.43 6.31
C LYS A 298 8.92 1.72 6.89
N SER A 299 9.97 0.97 6.53
CA SER A 299 11.33 1.37 6.87
C SER A 299 11.68 2.75 6.28
N GLY A 300 11.31 3.03 5.05
CA GLY A 300 11.48 4.36 4.45
C GLY A 300 10.65 5.46 5.15
N LYS A 301 9.42 5.15 5.59
CA LYS A 301 8.63 6.10 6.40
C LYS A 301 9.31 6.40 7.74
N ILE A 302 9.88 5.38 8.41
CA ILE A 302 10.66 5.58 9.65
C ILE A 302 11.94 6.39 9.36
N ASP A 303 12.61 6.19 8.22
CA ASP A 303 13.73 7.04 7.80
C ASP A 303 13.35 8.52 7.75
N ALA A 304 12.17 8.85 7.18
CA ALA A 304 11.66 10.21 7.13
C ALA A 304 11.33 10.76 8.53
N MET A 305 10.70 9.95 9.41
CA MET A 305 10.43 10.31 10.81
C MET A 305 11.73 10.57 11.59
N THR A 306 12.73 9.70 11.41
CA THR A 306 14.06 9.83 12.01
C THR A 306 14.75 11.12 11.56
N GLY A 307 14.65 11.43 10.25
CA GLY A 307 15.15 12.70 9.70
C GLY A 307 14.48 13.92 10.32
N ALA A 308 13.16 13.88 10.50
CA ALA A 308 12.41 14.95 11.17
C ALA A 308 12.86 15.12 12.64
N ALA A 309 13.03 14.02 13.36
CA ALA A 309 13.52 14.05 14.75
C ALA A 309 14.93 14.65 14.84
N LEU A 310 15.85 14.22 13.98
CA LEU A 310 17.23 14.76 13.92
C LEU A 310 17.24 16.26 13.63
N LEU A 311 16.44 16.72 12.64
CA LEU A 311 16.35 18.15 12.34
C LEU A 311 15.75 18.93 13.52
N MET A 312 14.80 18.36 14.25
CA MET A 312 14.27 19.00 15.47
C MET A 312 15.30 19.09 16.59
N MET A 313 16.17 18.06 16.74
CA MET A 313 17.31 18.14 17.66
C MET A 313 18.25 19.30 17.30
N ASP A 314 18.54 19.48 16.02
CA ASP A 314 19.38 20.61 15.54
C ASP A 314 18.66 21.94 15.78
N TYR A 315 17.37 22.05 15.41
CA TYR A 315 16.59 23.28 15.54
C TYR A 315 16.28 23.68 17.00
N SER A 316 16.33 22.73 17.91
CA SER A 316 16.13 22.96 19.34
C SER A 316 17.44 23.02 20.15
N GLY A 317 18.60 22.82 19.50
CA GLY A 317 19.90 22.82 20.18
C GLY A 317 20.16 21.60 21.04
N THR A 318 19.46 20.49 20.82
CA THR A 318 19.53 19.27 21.63
C THR A 318 20.30 18.13 20.96
N ALA A 319 21.05 18.39 19.88
CA ALA A 319 21.80 17.39 19.13
C ALA A 319 22.83 16.59 19.95
N LYS A 320 23.29 17.15 21.07
CA LYS A 320 24.27 16.50 21.96
C LYS A 320 23.62 15.76 23.14
N VAL A 321 22.31 15.84 23.31
CA VAL A 321 21.59 15.24 24.45
C VAL A 321 21.53 13.72 24.26
N SER A 322 22.04 12.96 25.25
CA SER A 322 22.21 11.50 25.17
C SER A 322 20.89 10.76 24.96
N HIS A 323 19.87 11.06 25.76
CA HIS A 323 18.59 10.38 25.67
C HIS A 323 17.82 10.67 24.35
N HIS A 324 18.11 11.77 23.64
CA HIS A 324 17.62 11.99 22.28
C HIS A 324 18.35 11.10 21.26
N LYS A 325 19.66 10.94 21.43
CA LYS A 325 20.44 10.04 20.57
C LYS A 325 20.00 8.58 20.72
N GLU A 326 19.72 8.13 21.95
CA GLU A 326 19.19 6.80 22.21
C GLU A 326 17.86 6.56 21.46
N LYS A 327 16.92 7.50 21.51
CA LYS A 327 15.66 7.43 20.76
C LYS A 327 15.88 7.36 19.25
N VAL A 328 16.82 8.13 18.71
CA VAL A 328 17.18 8.07 17.29
C VAL A 328 17.77 6.71 16.92
N ILE A 329 18.62 6.13 17.78
CA ILE A 329 19.18 4.78 17.59
C ILE A 329 18.06 3.75 17.55
N ASP A 330 17.08 3.83 18.44
CA ASP A 330 15.91 2.93 18.45
C ASP A 330 15.11 3.05 17.15
N MET A 331 14.85 4.26 16.65
CA MET A 331 14.16 4.49 15.38
C MET A 331 14.93 3.89 14.20
N ILE A 332 16.26 4.05 14.15
CA ILE A 332 17.12 3.44 13.12
C ILE A 332 17.04 1.91 13.23
N HIS A 333 17.13 1.35 14.43
CA HIS A 333 17.03 -0.08 14.68
C HIS A 333 15.70 -0.66 14.16
N MET A 334 14.58 0.02 14.43
CA MET A 334 13.27 -0.37 13.92
C MET A 334 13.24 -0.42 12.38
N ALA A 335 13.72 0.64 11.72
CA ALA A 335 13.78 0.73 10.27
C ALA A 335 14.61 -0.39 9.66
N GLU A 336 15.82 -0.63 10.18
CA GLU A 336 16.73 -1.65 9.66
C GLU A 336 16.24 -3.07 9.93
N THR A 337 15.55 -3.32 11.05
CA THR A 337 14.93 -4.62 11.34
C THR A 337 13.83 -4.96 10.32
N LEU A 338 12.93 -4.02 10.05
CA LEU A 338 11.86 -4.20 9.04
C LEU A 338 12.45 -4.46 7.66
N TYR A 339 13.42 -3.65 7.27
CA TYR A 339 14.10 -3.75 5.98
C TYR A 339 14.85 -5.07 5.83
N GLY A 340 15.65 -5.45 6.87
CA GLY A 340 16.40 -6.69 6.89
C GLY A 340 15.54 -7.93 6.79
N CYS A 341 14.42 -8.01 7.51
CA CYS A 341 13.46 -9.11 7.40
C CYS A 341 12.87 -9.22 6.00
N SER A 342 12.55 -8.10 5.34
CA SER A 342 11.98 -8.10 3.99
C SER A 342 13.00 -8.46 2.92
N LEU A 343 14.27 -8.07 3.08
CA LEU A 343 15.36 -8.53 2.23
C LEU A 343 15.59 -10.04 2.41
N ALA A 344 15.63 -10.53 3.65
CA ALA A 344 15.75 -11.96 3.93
C ALA A 344 14.61 -12.76 3.29
N ALA A 345 13.35 -12.27 3.39
CA ALA A 345 12.20 -12.87 2.70
C ALA A 345 12.40 -12.96 1.18
N SER A 346 13.09 -11.98 0.60
CA SER A 346 13.42 -11.97 -0.83
C SER A 346 14.49 -13.01 -1.19
N TYR A 347 15.58 -13.09 -0.40
CA TYR A 347 16.69 -14.02 -0.65
C TYR A 347 16.29 -15.48 -0.46
N GLU A 348 15.38 -15.78 0.47
CA GLU A 348 14.80 -17.12 0.66
C GLU A 348 13.65 -17.43 -0.33
N GLY A 349 13.39 -16.52 -1.25
CA GLY A 349 12.36 -16.68 -2.29
C GLY A 349 12.64 -17.86 -3.23
N LYS A 350 11.59 -18.45 -3.77
CA LYS A 350 11.67 -19.63 -4.64
C LYS A 350 10.93 -19.38 -5.95
N LYS A 351 11.41 -20.01 -7.01
CA LYS A 351 10.76 -20.02 -8.32
C LYS A 351 9.57 -20.96 -8.30
N GLU A 352 8.40 -20.41 -8.63
CA GLU A 352 7.16 -21.18 -8.79
C GLU A 352 7.07 -21.81 -10.19
N PRO A 353 6.21 -22.82 -10.39
CA PRO A 353 6.02 -23.47 -11.70
C PRO A 353 5.62 -22.51 -12.83
N SER A 354 4.93 -21.42 -12.53
CA SER A 354 4.59 -20.36 -13.48
C SER A 354 5.80 -19.55 -13.97
N GLY A 355 6.97 -19.72 -13.34
CA GLY A 355 8.17 -18.93 -13.60
C GLY A 355 8.36 -17.72 -12.70
N THR A 356 7.32 -17.26 -12.02
CA THR A 356 7.36 -16.15 -11.06
C THR A 356 8.06 -16.58 -9.78
N TYR A 357 8.88 -15.71 -9.18
CA TYR A 357 9.50 -15.96 -7.88
C TYR A 357 8.54 -15.51 -6.76
N PHE A 358 8.35 -16.40 -5.78
CA PHE A 358 7.57 -16.14 -4.57
C PHE A 358 8.51 -15.98 -3.38
N ILE A 359 8.22 -15.05 -2.50
CA ILE A 359 9.00 -14.72 -1.31
C ILE A 359 8.82 -15.76 -0.19
N ASP A 360 9.71 -15.76 0.82
CA ASP A 360 9.48 -16.52 2.04
C ASP A 360 8.34 -15.86 2.87
N PRO A 361 7.20 -16.56 3.09
CA PRO A 361 6.06 -16.00 3.78
C PRO A 361 6.29 -15.86 5.29
N ILE A 362 7.19 -16.63 5.92
CA ILE A 362 7.48 -16.55 7.36
C ILE A 362 8.20 -15.23 7.65
N LEU A 363 9.24 -14.93 6.90
CA LEU A 363 10.04 -13.71 7.07
C LEU A 363 9.26 -12.45 6.73
N ALA A 364 8.40 -12.50 5.68
CA ALA A 364 7.51 -11.39 5.35
C ALA A 364 6.50 -11.11 6.49
N ASN A 365 5.96 -12.16 7.11
CA ASN A 365 5.07 -12.01 8.27
C ASN A 365 5.78 -11.59 9.54
N ALA A 366 7.04 -12.01 9.76
CA ALA A 366 7.87 -11.54 10.87
C ALA A 366 8.09 -10.02 10.77
N SER A 367 8.46 -9.53 9.57
CA SER A 367 8.54 -8.09 9.28
C SER A 367 7.23 -7.37 9.63
N LYS A 368 6.08 -7.90 9.17
CA LYS A 368 4.78 -7.26 9.40
C LYS A 368 4.36 -7.24 10.88
N ILE A 369 4.71 -8.26 11.67
CA ILE A 369 4.47 -8.26 13.12
C ILE A 369 5.30 -7.16 13.80
N HIS A 370 6.55 -6.99 13.40
CA HIS A 370 7.39 -5.89 13.87
C HIS A 370 6.77 -4.54 13.52
N GLU A 371 6.40 -4.32 12.26
CA GLU A 371 5.75 -3.08 11.82
C GLU A 371 4.57 -2.69 12.72
N GLY A 372 3.65 -3.64 12.97
CA GLY A 372 2.46 -3.38 13.79
C GLY A 372 2.76 -2.96 15.24
N LYS A 373 3.97 -3.24 15.74
CA LYS A 373 4.41 -2.82 17.07
C LYS A 373 5.22 -1.51 17.01
N GLU A 374 6.17 -1.44 16.10
CA GLU A 374 7.23 -0.44 16.09
C GLU A 374 6.80 0.89 15.46
N MET A 375 5.81 0.91 14.55
CA MET A 375 5.37 2.15 13.92
C MET A 375 4.77 3.15 14.92
N ALA A 376 3.98 2.68 15.89
CA ALA A 376 3.43 3.54 16.94
C ALA A 376 4.54 4.07 17.87
N GLU A 377 5.54 3.24 18.14
CA GLU A 377 6.69 3.64 18.95
C GLU A 377 7.58 4.65 18.23
N ALA A 378 7.83 4.48 16.93
CA ALA A 378 8.57 5.47 16.13
C ALA A 378 7.90 6.85 16.15
N VAL A 379 6.55 6.89 16.03
CA VAL A 379 5.78 8.13 16.17
C VAL A 379 5.96 8.74 17.58
N ARG A 380 5.85 7.92 18.63
CA ARG A 380 6.03 8.37 20.02
C ARG A 380 7.41 8.98 20.24
N LEU A 381 8.47 8.32 19.74
CA LEU A 381 9.84 8.80 19.89
C LEU A 381 10.10 10.11 19.13
N MET A 382 9.56 10.23 17.92
CA MET A 382 9.63 11.45 17.11
C MET A 382 8.97 12.63 17.81
N VAL A 383 7.76 12.44 18.34
CA VAL A 383 7.01 13.49 19.06
C VAL A 383 7.72 13.86 20.38
N ASP A 384 8.24 12.88 21.12
CA ASP A 384 8.98 13.11 22.36
C ASP A 384 10.25 13.98 22.12
N ILE A 385 10.97 13.75 21.01
CA ILE A 385 12.12 14.59 20.61
C ILE A 385 11.65 16.01 20.19
N ALA A 386 10.53 16.12 19.50
CA ALA A 386 9.99 17.40 19.02
C ALA A 386 9.46 18.29 20.12
N GLY A 387 8.95 17.68 21.20
CA GLY A 387 8.41 18.37 22.37
C GLY A 387 6.96 18.82 22.23
N GLY A 388 6.43 19.45 23.27
CA GLY A 388 5.00 19.75 23.43
C GLY A 388 4.38 20.71 22.42
N TYR A 389 5.18 21.52 21.73
CA TYR A 389 4.66 22.46 20.72
C TYR A 389 3.93 21.81 19.54
N VAL A 390 4.10 20.52 19.33
CA VAL A 390 3.33 19.76 18.33
C VAL A 390 1.84 19.79 18.63
N ALA A 391 1.46 19.92 19.91
CA ALA A 391 0.06 19.89 20.36
C ALA A 391 -0.69 21.22 20.17
N ASP A 392 0.02 22.34 20.23
CA ASP A 392 -0.56 23.68 20.29
C ASP A 392 0.15 24.70 19.40
N LEU A 393 0.67 24.27 18.28
CA LEU A 393 1.38 25.11 17.31
C LEU A 393 0.41 26.15 16.70
N PRO A 394 0.73 27.47 16.82
CA PRO A 394 -0.10 28.53 16.26
C PRO A 394 -0.27 28.38 14.74
N SER A 395 -1.39 28.83 14.18
CA SER A 395 -1.65 28.81 12.75
C SER A 395 -0.66 29.67 11.96
N ASP A 396 -0.40 29.32 10.72
CA ASP A 396 0.37 30.18 9.79
C ASP A 396 -0.24 31.58 9.69
N ARG A 397 -1.58 31.71 9.82
CA ARG A 397 -2.30 33.00 9.87
C ARG A 397 -1.95 33.83 11.09
N ASP A 398 -1.64 33.21 12.24
CA ASP A 398 -1.21 33.92 13.44
C ASP A 398 0.19 34.54 13.24
N PHE A 399 1.07 33.87 12.50
CA PHE A 399 2.39 34.41 12.15
C PHE A 399 2.33 35.58 11.15
N GLU A 400 1.28 35.68 10.37
CA GLU A 400 1.03 36.78 9.42
C GLU A 400 0.28 37.96 10.09
N ASN A 401 -0.27 37.77 11.29
CA ASN A 401 -0.98 38.82 12.01
C ASN A 401 -0.05 39.94 12.44
N PRO A 402 -0.36 41.22 12.11
CA PRO A 402 0.52 42.37 12.37
C PRO A 402 0.75 42.66 13.84
N GLU A 403 -0.18 42.27 14.74
CA GLU A 403 -0.08 42.54 16.19
C GLU A 403 0.74 41.48 16.93
N ILE A 404 0.60 40.22 16.56
CA ILE A 404 1.18 39.09 17.30
C ILE A 404 2.25 38.32 16.56
N GLY A 405 2.31 38.41 15.22
CA GLY A 405 3.20 37.60 14.40
C GLY A 405 4.67 37.69 14.76
N GLU A 406 5.18 38.91 14.96
CA GLU A 406 6.57 39.13 15.37
C GLU A 406 6.86 38.67 16.82
N LEU A 407 5.85 38.71 17.68
CA LEU A 407 5.96 38.17 19.05
C LEU A 407 6.04 36.66 19.02
N LEU A 408 5.20 36.00 18.20
CA LEU A 408 5.25 34.54 18.01
C LEU A 408 6.60 34.11 17.43
N LYS A 409 7.08 34.76 16.38
CA LYS A 409 8.40 34.49 15.81
C LYS A 409 9.51 34.66 16.86
N LYS A 410 9.43 35.69 17.72
CA LYS A 410 10.39 35.90 18.79
C LYS A 410 10.41 34.75 19.80
N TYR A 411 9.23 34.33 20.30
CA TYR A 411 9.13 33.36 21.40
C TYR A 411 9.21 31.90 20.96
N LEU A 412 8.94 31.61 19.66
CA LEU A 412 9.06 30.27 19.11
C LEU A 412 10.42 30.00 18.47
N LYS A 413 11.40 30.88 18.62
CA LYS A 413 12.78 30.63 18.23
C LYS A 413 13.34 29.38 18.89
N GLY A 414 14.13 28.62 18.15
CA GLY A 414 14.91 27.49 18.63
C GLY A 414 16.38 27.87 18.83
N ALA A 415 17.27 27.00 18.34
CA ALA A 415 18.73 27.20 18.42
C ALA A 415 19.16 28.47 17.67
N THR A 416 20.25 29.08 18.17
CA THR A 416 20.84 30.28 17.57
C THR A 416 21.18 30.04 16.09
N GLY A 417 20.79 30.97 15.22
CA GLY A 417 21.04 30.91 13.77
C GLY A 417 20.03 30.06 12.98
N VAL A 418 19.06 29.43 13.63
CA VAL A 418 17.99 28.70 12.95
C VAL A 418 16.79 29.65 12.72
N PRO A 419 16.38 29.87 11.46
CA PRO A 419 15.14 30.60 11.17
C PRO A 419 13.93 29.93 11.80
N VAL A 420 13.07 30.71 12.46
CA VAL A 420 11.89 30.18 13.17
C VAL A 420 10.94 29.47 12.19
N GLU A 421 10.83 29.95 10.96
CA GLU A 421 10.00 29.37 9.90
C GLU A 421 10.40 27.93 9.57
N LYS A 422 11.69 27.60 9.59
CA LYS A 422 12.16 26.22 9.38
C LYS A 422 11.74 25.30 10.52
N ARG A 423 11.83 25.80 11.76
CA ARG A 423 11.40 25.06 12.95
C ARG A 423 9.89 24.79 12.91
N ILE A 424 9.09 25.82 12.58
CA ILE A 424 7.62 25.71 12.48
C ILE A 424 7.22 24.69 11.40
N LYS A 425 7.81 24.77 10.19
CA LYS A 425 7.55 23.81 9.11
C LYS A 425 7.87 22.38 9.51
N MET A 426 8.94 22.15 10.29
CA MET A 426 9.29 20.83 10.77
C MET A 426 8.29 20.32 11.81
N LEU A 427 7.85 21.17 12.74
CA LEU A 427 6.80 20.83 13.71
C LEU A 427 5.48 20.50 13.01
N ARG A 428 5.09 21.22 11.94
CA ARG A 428 3.92 20.89 11.12
C ARG A 428 4.04 19.51 10.43
N LEU A 429 5.22 19.20 9.91
CA LEU A 429 5.46 17.86 9.34
C LEU A 429 5.31 16.76 10.38
N ILE A 430 5.83 16.96 11.60
CA ILE A 430 5.74 16.02 12.71
C ILE A 430 4.29 15.87 13.16
N GLU A 431 3.54 16.97 13.33
CA GLU A 431 2.10 16.95 13.60
C GLU A 431 1.35 16.09 12.59
N LYS A 432 1.60 16.34 11.30
CA LYS A 432 1.00 15.57 10.20
C LYS A 432 1.30 14.09 10.30
N MET A 433 2.57 13.72 10.45
CA MET A 433 2.99 12.32 10.55
C MET A 433 2.42 11.62 11.79
N ALA A 434 2.24 12.33 12.90
CA ALA A 434 1.74 11.80 14.16
C ALA A 434 0.21 11.61 14.15
N MET A 435 -0.53 12.49 13.49
CA MET A 435 -1.99 12.55 13.56
C MET A 435 -2.70 11.89 12.37
N GLU A 436 -1.99 11.36 11.40
CA GLU A 436 -2.56 10.75 10.20
C GLU A 436 -3.20 9.38 10.49
N SER A 437 -4.49 9.39 10.82
CA SER A 437 -5.23 8.18 11.22
C SER A 437 -5.27 7.09 10.16
N ALA A 438 -5.37 7.45 8.87
CA ALA A 438 -5.42 6.49 7.77
C ALA A 438 -4.10 5.69 7.66
N ASP A 439 -2.96 6.32 7.86
CA ASP A 439 -1.66 5.66 7.88
C ASP A 439 -1.46 4.83 9.16
N THR A 440 -1.77 5.39 10.34
CA THR A 440 -1.65 4.67 11.61
C THR A 440 -2.46 3.38 11.63
N ILE A 441 -3.72 3.42 11.14
CA ILE A 441 -4.56 2.22 11.06
C ILE A 441 -3.98 1.21 10.05
N SER A 442 -3.46 1.67 8.91
CA SER A 442 -2.86 0.76 7.92
C SER A 442 -1.54 0.16 8.39
N ASP A 443 -0.79 0.83 9.24
CA ASP A 443 0.43 0.29 9.84
C ASP A 443 0.13 -0.95 10.69
N ILE A 444 -1.05 -1.01 11.33
CA ILE A 444 -1.50 -2.15 12.11
C ILE A 444 -2.22 -3.19 11.25
N HIS A 445 -3.20 -2.77 10.44
CA HIS A 445 -4.15 -3.66 9.75
C HIS A 445 -3.90 -3.84 8.24
N GLY A 446 -3.02 -3.06 7.61
CA GLY A 446 -2.64 -3.24 6.21
C GLY A 446 -2.00 -4.61 5.98
N GLY A 447 -2.42 -5.31 4.92
CA GLY A 447 -2.00 -6.68 4.67
C GLY A 447 -2.62 -7.74 5.60
N GLY A 448 -3.71 -7.40 6.32
CA GLY A 448 -4.46 -8.28 7.21
C GLY A 448 -4.31 -7.96 8.70
N SER A 449 -5.00 -8.72 9.56
CA SER A 449 -4.94 -8.52 11.00
C SER A 449 -3.66 -9.08 11.63
N PRO A 450 -3.22 -8.58 12.79
CA PRO A 450 -2.08 -9.15 13.53
C PRO A 450 -2.23 -10.64 13.85
N ALA A 451 -3.46 -11.13 14.06
CA ALA A 451 -3.75 -12.55 14.24
C ALA A 451 -3.43 -13.36 12.97
N ALA A 452 -3.81 -12.85 11.80
CA ALA A 452 -3.53 -13.52 10.53
C ALA A 452 -2.02 -13.67 10.26
N HIS A 453 -1.22 -12.67 10.64
CA HIS A 453 0.24 -12.73 10.51
C HIS A 453 0.84 -13.87 11.36
N ARG A 454 0.39 -14.00 12.62
CA ARG A 454 0.86 -15.06 13.54
C ARG A 454 0.45 -16.45 13.07
N LEU A 455 -0.81 -16.60 12.64
CA LEU A 455 -1.31 -17.86 12.09
C LEU A 455 -0.51 -18.30 10.86
N THR A 456 -0.14 -17.37 9.97
CA THR A 456 0.68 -17.69 8.80
C THR A 456 2.06 -18.18 9.21
N ILE A 457 2.74 -17.52 10.16
CA ILE A 457 4.05 -17.98 10.65
C ILE A 457 3.95 -19.39 11.21
N PHE A 458 2.93 -19.68 12.02
CA PHE A 458 2.78 -21.00 12.61
C PHE A 458 2.52 -22.08 11.54
N ARG A 459 1.63 -21.81 10.58
CA ARG A 459 1.25 -22.73 9.52
C ARG A 459 2.43 -23.05 8.58
N GLU A 460 3.20 -22.06 8.19
CA GLU A 460 4.31 -22.19 7.24
C GLU A 460 5.61 -22.70 7.91
N SER A 461 5.69 -22.66 9.26
CA SER A 461 6.89 -23.11 9.98
C SER A 461 6.99 -24.63 9.99
N ASP A 462 8.21 -25.17 9.80
CA ASP A 462 8.51 -26.58 10.04
C ASP A 462 8.53 -26.89 11.56
N ILE A 463 7.33 -27.20 12.07
CA ILE A 463 7.12 -27.53 13.48
C ILE A 463 7.83 -28.85 13.85
N ASN A 464 7.89 -29.82 12.92
CA ASN A 464 8.53 -31.11 13.17
C ASN A 464 10.06 -30.95 13.32
N TYR A 465 10.68 -30.13 12.48
CA TYR A 465 12.10 -29.78 12.65
C TYR A 465 12.37 -29.16 14.02
N LYS A 466 11.53 -28.19 14.44
CA LYS A 466 11.69 -27.57 15.78
C LYS A 466 11.57 -28.58 16.91
N LYS A 467 10.60 -29.51 16.83
CA LYS A 467 10.44 -30.62 17.78
C LYS A 467 11.65 -31.57 17.76
N SER A 468 12.18 -31.91 16.59
CA SER A 468 13.36 -32.77 16.47
C SER A 468 14.60 -32.17 17.12
N CYS A 469 14.80 -30.85 17.00
CA CYS A 469 15.89 -30.15 17.72
C CYS A 469 15.78 -30.36 19.24
N ALA A 470 14.59 -30.14 19.80
CA ALA A 470 14.39 -30.30 21.25
C ALA A 470 14.55 -31.76 21.70
N LYS A 471 13.97 -32.73 20.94
CA LYS A 471 14.11 -34.17 21.23
C LYS A 471 15.58 -34.59 21.27
N ARG A 472 16.37 -34.19 20.26
CA ARG A 472 17.79 -34.48 20.19
C ARG A 472 18.54 -33.93 21.42
N LEU A 473 18.29 -32.69 21.83
CA LEU A 473 18.93 -32.08 23.00
C LEU A 473 18.52 -32.72 24.31
N ALA A 474 17.27 -33.18 24.41
CA ALA A 474 16.74 -33.85 25.60
C ALA A 474 17.07 -35.38 25.65
N GLY A 475 17.72 -35.94 24.61
CA GLY A 475 17.95 -37.38 24.50
C GLY A 475 16.69 -38.22 24.33
N ILE A 476 15.64 -37.66 23.72
CA ILE A 476 14.34 -38.29 23.40
C ILE A 476 14.34 -38.60 21.90
N GLU A 477 14.16 -39.88 21.56
CA GLU A 477 14.04 -40.32 20.15
C GLU A 477 12.67 -39.98 19.52
#